data_4a0ed3a7b040a1bc7ac142ecd73b3647
#
_entry.id   4a0ed3a7b040a1bc7ac142ecd73b3647
#
_cell.length_a   1.000
_cell.length_b   1.000
_cell.length_c   1.000
_cell.angle_alpha   90.00
_cell.angle_beta   90.00
_cell.angle_gamma   90.00
#
_symmetry.space_group_name_H-M   'P 1'
#
loop_
_entity.id
_entity.type
_entity.pdbx_description
1 polymer ?
#
loop_
_entity_poly.entity_id
_entity_poly.type
_entity_poly.pdbx_seq_one_letter_code
_entity_poly.pdbx_strand_id
1 'polypeptide(L)'
;SKKELMLVSKIINIKNGDVFNLSEIYKISENIRKSVFLKEIKPPAYEFVDNFASVYTYVKTESKNSVNGLIGIQPSENEKIQFTGNVSLNFLNALSFGETLKLNWRKMFNSSQNLISEFSIPFIFKTNIEIMGGLDMIKKDSSFFNLNSKFILNYRLNSNLTSGFLFAKNNSTNLLQSNYSSTTVNSFGFT
;
A
#
# COMPACT_ATOMS: atom_id res chain seq x y z
N SER A 1 20.34 -6.59 -1.77
CA SER A 1 19.93 -7.99 -2.02
C SER A 1 19.49 -8.18 -3.49
N LYS A 2 19.38 -9.43 -3.97
CA LYS A 2 18.85 -9.70 -5.32
C LYS A 2 17.41 -9.16 -5.52
N LYS A 3 16.61 -9.14 -4.46
CA LYS A 3 15.24 -8.60 -4.48
C LYS A 3 15.26 -7.08 -4.71
N GLU A 4 16.10 -6.37 -4.00
CA GLU A 4 16.25 -4.91 -4.14
C GLU A 4 16.74 -4.52 -5.52
N LEU A 5 17.73 -5.23 -6.07
CA LEU A 5 18.20 -4.99 -7.44
C LEU A 5 17.07 -5.16 -8.46
N MET A 6 16.23 -6.17 -8.29
CA MET A 6 15.05 -6.37 -9.14
C MET A 6 14.06 -5.20 -9.02
N LEU A 7 13.74 -4.75 -7.81
CA LEU A 7 12.85 -3.60 -7.61
C LEU A 7 13.41 -2.34 -8.25
N VAL A 8 14.70 -2.07 -8.05
CA VAL A 8 15.38 -0.93 -8.65
C VAL A 8 15.32 -0.99 -10.18
N SER A 9 15.62 -2.14 -10.78
CA SER A 9 15.57 -2.30 -12.24
C SER A 9 14.16 -2.10 -12.81
N LYS A 10 13.12 -2.51 -12.10
CA LYS A 10 11.72 -2.30 -12.49
C LYS A 10 11.29 -0.83 -12.42
N ILE A 11 11.80 -0.09 -11.45
CA ILE A 11 11.51 1.35 -11.31
C ILE A 11 12.29 2.17 -12.35
N ILE A 12 13.56 1.85 -12.56
CA ILE A 12 14.42 2.52 -13.55
C ILE A 12 13.90 2.32 -14.96
N ASN A 13 13.39 1.11 -15.28
CA ASN A 13 12.78 0.75 -16.55
C ASN A 13 13.71 0.88 -17.77
N ILE A 14 15.02 0.70 -17.58
CA ILE A 14 16.02 0.60 -18.65
C ILE A 14 16.57 -0.82 -18.63
N LYS A 15 16.67 -1.43 -19.82
CA LYS A 15 17.15 -2.79 -19.99
C LYS A 15 18.48 -2.81 -20.75
N ASN A 16 19.26 -3.84 -20.52
CA ASN A 16 20.45 -4.08 -21.32
C ASN A 16 20.06 -4.30 -22.78
N GLY A 17 20.74 -3.58 -23.67
CA GLY A 17 20.49 -3.63 -25.11
C GLY A 17 19.48 -2.59 -25.62
N ASP A 18 18.86 -1.80 -24.74
CA ASP A 18 18.05 -0.67 -25.16
C ASP A 18 18.94 0.37 -25.88
N VAL A 19 18.36 1.06 -26.86
CA VAL A 19 19.04 2.17 -27.54
C VAL A 19 19.20 3.33 -26.54
N PHE A 20 20.42 3.90 -26.48
CA PHE A 20 20.69 5.01 -25.60
C PHE A 20 19.77 6.20 -25.93
N ASN A 21 19.12 6.70 -24.89
CA ASN A 21 18.22 7.85 -24.96
C ASN A 21 18.39 8.71 -23.71
N LEU A 22 18.92 9.91 -23.88
CA LEU A 22 19.20 10.85 -22.80
C LEU A 22 17.94 11.23 -22.03
N SER A 23 16.78 11.33 -22.68
CA SER A 23 15.53 11.64 -22.00
C SER A 23 15.09 10.54 -21.06
N GLU A 24 15.37 9.27 -21.37
CA GLU A 24 15.09 8.15 -20.46
C GLU A 24 16.03 8.18 -19.24
N ILE A 25 17.28 8.64 -19.41
CA ILE A 25 18.20 8.82 -18.27
C ILE A 25 17.66 9.88 -17.28
N TYR A 26 17.13 10.99 -17.78
CA TYR A 26 16.50 12.00 -16.91
C TYR A 26 15.24 11.49 -16.19
N LYS A 27 14.47 10.63 -16.83
CA LYS A 27 13.29 9.99 -16.21
C LYS A 27 13.63 9.06 -15.06
N ILE A 28 14.87 8.54 -14.98
CA ILE A 28 15.29 7.70 -13.85
C ILE A 28 15.07 8.43 -12.52
N SER A 29 15.57 9.65 -12.39
CA SER A 29 15.40 10.45 -11.17
C SER A 29 13.93 10.72 -10.84
N GLU A 30 13.11 10.96 -11.85
CA GLU A 30 11.67 11.13 -11.69
C GLU A 30 10.99 9.85 -11.19
N ASN A 31 11.32 8.71 -11.79
CA ASN A 31 10.78 7.41 -11.41
C ASN A 31 11.19 7.01 -9.99
N ILE A 32 12.44 7.31 -9.60
CA ILE A 32 12.90 7.08 -8.22
C ILE A 32 12.12 7.95 -7.23
N ARG A 33 11.90 9.23 -7.54
CA ARG A 33 11.12 10.15 -6.68
C ARG A 33 9.65 9.75 -6.52
N LYS A 34 9.06 9.10 -7.52
CA LYS A 34 7.69 8.55 -7.44
C LYS A 34 7.61 7.28 -6.57
N SER A 35 8.74 6.61 -6.36
CA SER A 35 8.79 5.41 -5.54
C SER A 35 8.81 5.76 -4.06
N VAL A 36 7.99 5.09 -3.26
CA VAL A 36 7.93 5.32 -1.80
C VAL A 36 9.06 4.64 -1.03
N PHE A 37 9.75 3.68 -1.64
CA PHE A 37 10.79 2.85 -1.01
C PHE A 37 12.19 3.04 -1.61
N LEU A 38 12.36 3.94 -2.59
CA LEU A 38 13.68 4.30 -3.13
C LEU A 38 14.00 5.75 -2.84
N LYS A 39 15.26 6.00 -2.58
CA LYS A 39 15.82 7.34 -2.44
C LYS A 39 17.03 7.49 -3.35
N GLU A 40 17.03 8.53 -4.14
CA GLU A 40 18.18 8.93 -4.95
C GLU A 40 19.30 9.48 -4.05
N ILE A 41 20.52 8.98 -4.21
CA ILE A 41 21.70 9.46 -3.47
C ILE A 41 22.33 10.60 -4.26
N LYS A 42 22.47 10.42 -5.58
CA LYS A 42 22.93 11.43 -6.54
C LYS A 42 22.31 11.12 -7.91
N PRO A 43 22.25 12.12 -8.81
CA PRO A 43 21.72 11.92 -10.15
C PRO A 43 22.42 10.78 -10.90
N PRO A 44 21.69 10.10 -11.82
CA PRO A 44 22.29 9.08 -12.66
C PRO A 44 23.40 9.66 -13.53
N ALA A 45 24.41 8.85 -13.76
CA ALA A 45 25.52 9.19 -14.64
C ALA A 45 25.59 8.17 -15.79
N TYR A 46 26.22 8.56 -16.88
CA TYR A 46 26.48 7.64 -18.00
C TYR A 46 27.85 7.88 -18.60
N GLU A 47 28.41 6.85 -19.18
CA GLU A 47 29.66 6.93 -19.93
C GLU A 47 29.56 6.07 -21.20
N PHE A 48 30.28 6.45 -22.22
CA PHE A 48 30.40 5.67 -23.45
C PHE A 48 31.72 4.95 -23.46
N VAL A 49 31.67 3.64 -23.67
CA VAL A 49 32.83 2.78 -23.88
C VAL A 49 32.60 2.03 -25.19
N ASP A 50 33.42 2.26 -26.16
CA ASP A 50 33.23 1.79 -27.54
C ASP A 50 31.86 2.21 -28.10
N ASN A 51 31.02 1.24 -28.44
CA ASN A 51 29.66 1.48 -28.96
C ASN A 51 28.57 1.29 -27.91
N PHE A 52 28.93 1.20 -26.63
CA PHE A 52 27.98 0.97 -25.54
C PHE A 52 27.91 2.14 -24.57
N ALA A 53 26.72 2.42 -24.09
CA ALA A 53 26.50 3.37 -22.99
C ALA A 53 26.30 2.60 -21.68
N SER A 54 27.15 2.85 -20.69
CA SER A 54 26.99 2.36 -19.34
C SER A 54 26.24 3.41 -18.50
N VAL A 55 25.13 3.03 -17.90
CA VAL A 55 24.30 3.90 -17.06
C VAL A 55 24.47 3.52 -15.60
N TYR A 56 24.88 4.47 -14.78
CA TYR A 56 25.10 4.31 -13.34
C TYR A 56 23.99 4.98 -12.56
N THR A 57 23.30 4.25 -11.71
CA THR A 57 22.25 4.77 -10.83
C THR A 57 22.67 4.61 -9.37
N TYR A 58 22.49 5.67 -8.60
CA TYR A 58 22.92 5.74 -7.20
C TYR A 58 21.68 5.86 -6.31
N VAL A 59 21.19 4.72 -5.86
CA VAL A 59 19.95 4.63 -5.10
C VAL A 59 20.13 3.85 -3.82
N LYS A 60 19.31 4.18 -2.84
CA LYS A 60 19.19 3.46 -1.58
C LYS A 60 17.74 3.01 -1.40
N THR A 61 17.56 1.77 -0.98
CA THR A 61 16.24 1.31 -0.52
C THR A 61 15.96 1.85 0.88
N GLU A 62 14.74 2.33 1.10
CA GLU A 62 14.28 2.74 2.41
C GLU A 62 13.26 1.73 2.95
N SER A 63 13.40 1.43 4.22
CA SER A 63 12.43 0.68 5.00
C SER A 63 12.05 1.53 6.20
N LYS A 64 10.75 1.83 6.33
CA LYS A 64 10.22 2.65 7.43
C LYS A 64 9.11 1.88 8.11
N ASN A 65 9.43 1.37 9.29
CA ASN A 65 8.50 0.57 10.06
C ASN A 65 8.20 1.25 11.39
N SER A 66 6.93 1.39 11.72
CA SER A 66 6.51 1.91 13.00
C SER A 66 5.34 1.12 13.56
N VAL A 67 5.38 0.92 14.86
CA VAL A 67 4.32 0.32 15.65
C VAL A 67 4.07 1.26 16.82
N ASN A 68 2.86 1.82 16.88
CA ASN A 68 2.42 2.69 17.96
C ASN A 68 1.12 2.15 18.51
N GLY A 69 0.95 2.21 19.82
CA GLY A 69 -0.29 1.76 20.43
C GLY A 69 -0.45 2.21 21.88
N LEU A 70 -1.69 2.36 22.26
CA LEU A 70 -2.12 2.61 23.63
C LEU A 70 -3.29 1.69 23.92
N ILE A 71 -3.25 0.99 25.04
CA ILE A 71 -4.36 0.15 25.54
C ILE A 71 -4.75 0.67 26.91
N GLY A 72 -6.02 1.02 27.06
CA GLY A 72 -6.65 1.40 28.30
C GLY A 72 -7.58 0.29 28.81
N ILE A 73 -7.68 0.20 30.12
CA ILE A 73 -8.58 -0.74 30.81
C ILE A 73 -9.49 0.10 31.67
N GLN A 74 -10.80 -0.09 31.56
CA GLN A 74 -11.79 0.62 32.36
C GLN A 74 -12.86 -0.37 32.88
N PRO A 75 -13.30 -0.20 34.13
CA PRO A 75 -14.46 -0.92 34.61
C PRO A 75 -15.73 -0.42 33.88
N SER A 76 -16.61 -1.34 33.54
CA SER A 76 -17.93 -1.03 32.98
C SER A 76 -18.99 -1.12 34.08
N GLU A 77 -20.15 -0.49 33.86
CA GLU A 77 -21.30 -0.49 34.77
C GLU A 77 -21.79 -1.89 35.19
N ASN A 78 -21.46 -2.92 34.38
CA ASN A 78 -21.83 -4.33 34.63
C ASN A 78 -20.67 -5.16 35.21
N GLU A 79 -19.73 -4.58 35.91
CA GLU A 79 -18.54 -5.22 36.50
C GLU A 79 -17.63 -5.92 35.45
N LYS A 80 -17.88 -5.71 34.17
CA LYS A 80 -17.06 -6.25 33.09
C LYS A 80 -15.92 -5.28 32.77
N ILE A 81 -14.74 -5.82 32.59
CA ILE A 81 -13.58 -5.04 32.14
C ILE A 81 -13.79 -4.71 30.65
N GLN A 82 -13.70 -3.42 30.33
CA GLN A 82 -13.69 -2.93 28.95
C GLN A 82 -12.28 -2.51 28.54
N PHE A 83 -11.85 -2.99 27.40
CA PHE A 83 -10.62 -2.56 26.76
C PHE A 83 -10.91 -1.44 25.77
N THR A 84 -10.15 -0.39 25.85
CA THR A 84 -10.12 0.72 24.89
C THR A 84 -8.72 0.86 24.35
N GLY A 85 -8.55 1.54 23.25
CA GLY A 85 -7.20 1.77 22.75
C GLY A 85 -7.14 2.13 21.29
N ASN A 86 -5.92 2.38 20.87
CA ASN A 86 -5.59 2.56 19.47
C ASN A 86 -4.28 1.84 19.15
N VAL A 87 -4.20 1.25 17.97
CA VAL A 87 -2.99 0.63 17.42
C VAL A 87 -2.80 1.15 16.01
N SER A 88 -1.59 1.63 15.72
CA SER A 88 -1.18 2.07 14.39
C SER A 88 0.07 1.31 13.97
N LEU A 89 -0.02 0.60 12.86
CA LEU A 89 1.08 -0.10 12.23
C LEU A 89 1.34 0.55 10.87
N ASN A 90 2.61 0.87 10.59
CA ASN A 90 3.05 1.29 9.28
C ASN A 90 4.30 0.51 8.92
N PHE A 91 4.22 -0.28 7.88
CA PHE A 91 5.35 -1.01 7.33
C PHE A 91 5.55 -0.59 5.88
N LEU A 92 6.75 -0.17 5.58
CA LEU A 92 7.21 0.18 4.25
C LEU A 92 8.44 -0.65 3.93
N ASN A 93 8.35 -1.47 2.91
CA ASN A 93 9.46 -2.29 2.40
C ASN A 93 10.13 -3.14 3.50
N ALA A 94 9.33 -3.67 4.44
CA ALA A 94 9.81 -4.49 5.55
C ALA A 94 10.39 -5.83 5.08
N LEU A 95 9.82 -6.40 4.01
CA LEU A 95 10.23 -7.67 3.43
C LEU A 95 11.10 -7.53 2.18
N SER A 96 11.48 -6.30 1.82
CA SER A 96 12.28 -5.96 0.63
C SER A 96 11.61 -6.33 -0.70
N PHE A 97 10.28 -6.23 -0.77
CA PHE A 97 9.48 -6.37 -1.99
C PHE A 97 8.88 -5.05 -2.47
N GLY A 98 9.18 -3.94 -1.78
CA GLY A 98 8.58 -2.63 -2.04
C GLY A 98 7.15 -2.51 -1.50
N GLU A 99 6.72 -3.46 -0.69
CA GLU A 99 5.37 -3.52 -0.13
C GLU A 99 5.12 -2.40 0.89
N THR A 100 3.84 -2.04 1.00
CA THR A 100 3.34 -1.18 2.08
C THR A 100 2.20 -1.88 2.82
N LEU A 101 2.19 -1.73 4.13
CA LEU A 101 1.08 -2.14 4.98
C LEU A 101 0.81 -1.03 5.99
N LYS A 102 -0.42 -0.56 6.02
CA LYS A 102 -0.91 0.38 7.03
C LYS A 102 -2.10 -0.24 7.74
N LEU A 103 -2.13 -0.12 9.05
CA LEU A 103 -3.25 -0.54 9.86
C LEU A 103 -3.45 0.49 10.97
N ASN A 104 -4.66 1.00 11.10
CA ASN A 104 -5.08 1.86 12.20
C ASN A 104 -6.34 1.27 12.81
N TRP A 105 -6.23 0.84 14.03
CA TRP A 105 -7.36 0.33 14.80
C TRP A 105 -7.59 1.22 16.02
N ARG A 106 -8.85 1.54 16.28
CA ARG A 106 -9.28 2.28 17.47
C ARG A 106 -10.53 1.65 18.04
N LYS A 107 -10.53 1.49 19.34
CA LYS A 107 -11.70 1.08 20.13
C LYS A 107 -11.97 2.10 21.21
N MET A 108 -13.18 2.64 21.23
CA MET A 108 -13.64 3.62 22.19
C MET A 108 -14.40 2.95 23.35
N PHE A 109 -14.60 3.70 24.43
CA PHE A 109 -15.28 3.22 25.63
C PHE A 109 -16.71 2.70 25.38
N ASN A 110 -17.46 3.34 24.50
CA ASN A 110 -18.82 2.95 24.13
C ASN A 110 -18.91 1.73 23.18
N SER A 111 -17.91 0.87 23.18
CA SER A 111 -17.77 -0.29 22.27
C SER A 111 -17.72 0.03 20.78
N SER A 112 -17.62 1.32 20.41
CA SER A 112 -17.41 1.73 19.03
C SER A 112 -15.98 1.40 18.60
N GLN A 113 -15.84 0.89 17.40
CA GLN A 113 -14.55 0.49 16.81
C GLN A 113 -14.42 1.04 15.40
N ASN A 114 -13.19 1.42 15.07
CA ASN A 114 -12.79 1.74 13.70
C ASN A 114 -11.53 0.97 13.38
N LEU A 115 -11.47 0.37 12.19
CA LEU A 115 -10.30 -0.29 11.65
C LEU A 115 -10.14 0.17 10.20
N ILE A 116 -9.00 0.77 9.90
CA ILE A 116 -8.58 1.06 8.54
C ILE A 116 -7.32 0.26 8.27
N SER A 117 -7.33 -0.54 7.23
CA SER A 117 -6.16 -1.31 6.79
C SER A 117 -5.98 -1.15 5.29
N GLU A 118 -4.76 -0.90 4.86
CA GLU A 118 -4.38 -0.80 3.46
C GLU A 118 -3.07 -1.55 3.22
N PHE A 119 -2.99 -2.25 2.11
CA PHE A 119 -1.76 -2.86 1.67
C PHE A 119 -1.53 -2.66 0.17
N SER A 120 -0.28 -2.63 -0.24
CA SER A 120 0.14 -2.63 -1.64
C SER A 120 1.39 -3.50 -1.78
N ILE A 121 1.43 -4.30 -2.82
CA ILE A 121 2.57 -5.12 -3.20
C ILE A 121 2.84 -4.91 -4.69
N PRO A 122 3.86 -4.12 -5.03
CA PRO A 122 4.25 -3.90 -6.42
C PRO A 122 5.00 -5.09 -6.98
N PHE A 123 5.04 -5.21 -8.30
CA PHE A 123 5.88 -6.14 -9.05
C PHE A 123 5.77 -7.61 -8.65
N ILE A 124 4.54 -8.08 -8.36
CA ILE A 124 4.29 -9.48 -7.98
C ILE A 124 4.84 -10.42 -9.06
N PHE A 125 5.46 -11.51 -8.60
CA PHE A 125 6.12 -12.50 -9.45
C PHE A 125 7.15 -11.90 -10.43
N LYS A 126 7.78 -10.76 -10.08
CA LYS A 126 8.71 -10.02 -10.95
C LYS A 126 8.07 -9.47 -12.22
N THR A 127 6.75 -9.40 -12.26
CA THR A 127 5.98 -8.80 -13.37
C THR A 127 5.80 -7.30 -13.16
N ASN A 128 5.04 -6.65 -14.02
CA ASN A 128 4.59 -5.27 -13.83
C ASN A 128 3.22 -5.19 -13.13
N ILE A 129 2.83 -6.26 -12.45
CA ILE A 129 1.57 -6.35 -11.72
C ILE A 129 1.76 -5.84 -10.31
N GLU A 130 0.83 -5.01 -9.86
CA GLU A 130 0.68 -4.54 -8.50
C GLU A 130 -0.67 -5.00 -7.94
N ILE A 131 -0.68 -5.50 -6.72
CA ILE A 131 -1.90 -5.79 -5.97
C ILE A 131 -2.01 -4.80 -4.83
N MET A 132 -3.18 -4.19 -4.71
CA MET A 132 -3.55 -3.32 -3.59
C MET A 132 -4.85 -3.79 -2.97
N GLY A 133 -4.98 -3.58 -1.68
CA GLY A 133 -6.23 -3.87 -0.99
C GLY A 133 -6.43 -2.96 0.21
N GLY A 134 -7.68 -2.89 0.65
CA GLY A 134 -8.04 -2.10 1.81
C GLY A 134 -9.31 -2.60 2.47
N LEU A 135 -9.35 -2.39 3.79
CA LEU A 135 -10.52 -2.60 4.62
C LEU A 135 -10.77 -1.33 5.43
N ASP A 136 -12.02 -0.89 5.46
CA ASP A 136 -12.49 0.18 6.32
C ASP A 136 -13.73 -0.32 7.06
N MET A 137 -13.57 -0.55 8.36
CA MET A 137 -14.61 -1.08 9.24
C MET A 137 -14.98 -0.02 10.27
N ILE A 138 -16.26 0.28 10.33
CA ILE A 138 -16.85 1.11 11.38
C ILE A 138 -17.92 0.28 12.10
N LYS A 139 -17.74 0.10 13.39
CA LYS A 139 -18.77 -0.42 14.29
C LYS A 139 -19.11 0.67 15.30
N LYS A 140 -20.36 1.08 15.34
CA LYS A 140 -20.86 2.05 16.32
C LYS A 140 -21.70 1.30 17.36
N ASP A 141 -21.11 1.09 18.53
CA ASP A 141 -21.72 0.33 19.64
C ASP A 141 -22.42 -0.96 19.19
N SER A 142 -23.67 -1.17 19.61
CA SER A 142 -24.51 -2.30 19.19
C SER A 142 -25.48 -1.94 18.06
N SER A 143 -25.39 -0.72 17.49
CA SER A 143 -26.42 -0.20 16.58
C SER A 143 -26.10 -0.34 15.11
N PHE A 144 -24.83 -0.20 14.76
CA PHE A 144 -24.44 -0.10 13.36
C PHE A 144 -23.10 -0.79 13.09
N PHE A 145 -23.01 -1.48 11.97
CA PHE A 145 -21.78 -2.07 11.45
C PHE A 145 -21.66 -1.78 9.96
N ASN A 146 -20.53 -1.25 9.55
CA ASN A 146 -20.21 -1.04 8.15
C ASN A 146 -18.81 -1.57 7.86
N LEU A 147 -18.67 -2.30 6.76
CA LEU A 147 -17.42 -2.85 6.27
C LEU A 147 -17.28 -2.56 4.78
N ASN A 148 -16.34 -1.70 4.46
CA ASN A 148 -15.89 -1.45 3.09
C ASN A 148 -14.64 -2.26 2.82
N SER A 149 -14.62 -3.04 1.77
CA SER A 149 -13.45 -3.74 1.28
C SER A 149 -13.18 -3.38 -0.16
N LYS A 150 -11.92 -3.14 -0.50
CA LYS A 150 -11.47 -2.86 -1.88
C LYS A 150 -10.30 -3.77 -2.24
N PHE A 151 -10.27 -4.20 -3.47
CA PHE A 151 -9.17 -4.94 -4.07
C PHE A 151 -8.88 -4.36 -5.46
N ILE A 152 -7.64 -4.11 -5.75
CA ILE A 152 -7.20 -3.51 -7.00
C ILE A 152 -6.06 -4.37 -7.55
N LEU A 153 -6.17 -4.72 -8.82
CA LEU A 153 -5.12 -5.38 -9.58
C LEU A 153 -4.70 -4.43 -10.70
N ASN A 154 -3.50 -3.90 -10.60
CA ASN A 154 -2.94 -2.97 -11.56
C ASN A 154 -1.88 -3.63 -12.43
N TYR A 155 -1.83 -3.24 -13.71
CA TYR A 155 -0.73 -3.53 -14.60
C TYR A 155 -0.07 -2.22 -15.04
N ARG A 156 1.20 -2.07 -14.74
CA ARG A 156 1.98 -0.91 -15.11
C ARG A 156 2.51 -1.06 -16.53
N LEU A 157 1.95 -0.28 -17.44
CA LEU A 157 2.36 -0.25 -18.85
C LEU A 157 3.70 0.47 -19.03
N ASN A 158 3.85 1.62 -18.34
CA ASN A 158 5.09 2.37 -18.28
C ASN A 158 5.17 3.17 -16.95
N SER A 159 6.16 4.06 -16.79
CA SER A 159 6.34 4.85 -15.57
C SER A 159 5.17 5.80 -15.24
N ASN A 160 4.35 6.15 -16.22
CA ASN A 160 3.29 7.15 -16.10
C ASN A 160 1.88 6.57 -16.34
N LEU A 161 1.80 5.36 -16.90
CA LEU A 161 0.53 4.75 -17.28
C LEU A 161 0.37 3.40 -16.59
N THR A 162 -0.69 3.32 -15.83
CA THR A 162 -1.13 2.10 -15.16
C THR A 162 -2.58 1.84 -15.59
N SER A 163 -2.93 0.61 -15.85
CA SER A 163 -4.29 0.19 -16.08
C SER A 163 -4.62 -0.95 -15.13
N GLY A 164 -5.81 -0.96 -14.60
CA GLY A 164 -6.15 -1.93 -13.57
C GLY A 164 -7.63 -2.23 -13.47
N PHE A 165 -7.91 -3.21 -12.65
CA PHE A 165 -9.25 -3.66 -12.30
C PHE A 165 -9.48 -3.43 -10.81
N LEU A 166 -10.60 -2.79 -10.47
CA LEU A 166 -11.05 -2.53 -9.10
C LEU A 166 -12.29 -3.37 -8.81
N PHE A 167 -12.24 -4.04 -7.67
CA PHE A 167 -13.42 -4.63 -7.03
C PHE A 167 -13.59 -3.98 -5.66
N ALA A 168 -14.79 -3.48 -5.36
CA ALA A 168 -15.14 -2.95 -4.05
C ALA A 168 -16.45 -3.56 -3.56
N LYS A 169 -16.51 -3.82 -2.26
CA LYS A 169 -17.70 -4.35 -1.60
C LYS A 169 -17.96 -3.55 -0.34
N ASN A 170 -19.18 -3.05 -0.22
CA ASN A 170 -19.69 -2.40 0.97
C ASN A 170 -20.78 -3.26 1.60
N ASN A 171 -20.61 -3.60 2.87
CA ASN A 171 -21.61 -4.27 3.70
C ASN A 171 -22.00 -3.33 4.83
N SER A 172 -23.27 -2.93 4.85
CA SER A 172 -23.83 -2.11 5.93
C SER A 172 -24.94 -2.87 6.62
N THR A 173 -24.89 -2.97 7.95
CA THR A 173 -25.87 -3.68 8.77
C THR A 173 -26.35 -2.76 9.89
N ASN A 174 -27.66 -2.61 9.99
CA ASN A 174 -28.30 -1.99 11.13
C ASN A 174 -28.66 -3.08 12.16
N LEU A 175 -28.14 -2.94 13.38
CA LEU A 175 -28.25 -3.94 14.45
C LEU A 175 -29.38 -3.64 15.44
N LEU A 176 -30.04 -2.47 15.31
CA LEU A 176 -31.11 -2.03 16.24
C LEU A 176 -32.51 -2.50 15.85
N GLN A 177 -32.72 -2.92 14.60
CA GLN A 177 -34.03 -3.40 14.16
C GLN A 177 -34.20 -4.88 14.47
N SER A 178 -35.39 -5.25 14.94
CA SER A 178 -35.76 -6.66 15.18
C SER A 178 -35.67 -7.53 13.90
N ASN A 179 -35.69 -6.90 12.73
CA ASN A 179 -35.33 -7.48 11.45
C ASN A 179 -34.00 -6.86 11.04
N TYR A 180 -32.92 -7.64 11.13
CA TYR A 180 -31.60 -7.23 10.64
C TYR A 180 -31.70 -6.80 9.17
N SER A 181 -31.56 -5.50 8.89
CA SER A 181 -31.43 -5.03 7.53
C SER A 181 -29.94 -4.96 7.19
N SER A 182 -29.52 -5.74 6.23
CA SER A 182 -28.17 -5.66 5.67
C SER A 182 -28.26 -5.24 4.20
N THR A 183 -27.44 -4.30 3.81
CA THR A 183 -27.28 -3.87 2.42
C THR A 183 -25.88 -4.22 1.97
N THR A 184 -25.77 -4.93 0.86
CA THR A 184 -24.49 -5.24 0.23
C THR A 184 -24.46 -4.56 -1.15
N VAL A 185 -23.43 -3.77 -1.40
CA VAL A 185 -23.18 -3.15 -2.70
C VAL A 185 -21.84 -3.64 -3.22
N ASN A 186 -21.84 -4.20 -4.42
CA ASN A 186 -20.62 -4.59 -5.13
C ASN A 186 -20.38 -3.59 -6.26
N SER A 187 -19.15 -3.14 -6.42
CA SER A 187 -18.75 -2.20 -7.46
C SER A 187 -17.55 -2.75 -8.21
N PHE A 188 -17.57 -2.59 -9.52
CA PHE A 188 -16.46 -2.97 -10.40
C PHE A 188 -16.06 -1.74 -11.19
N GLY A 189 -14.76 -1.57 -11.45
CA GLY A 189 -14.26 -0.41 -12.17
C GLY A 189 -12.92 -0.71 -12.83
N PHE A 190 -12.58 0.17 -13.77
CA PHE A 190 -11.24 0.22 -14.36
C PHE A 190 -10.52 1.44 -13.79
N THR A 191 -9.22 1.31 -13.59
CA THR A 191 -8.34 2.36 -13.06
C THR A 191 -7.23 2.70 -14.06
#